data_a2a46f396284d24d5cfabd5ec0c7ac52
#
_entry.id   a2a46f396284d24d5cfabd5ec0c7ac52
#
_cell.length_a   1.000
_cell.length_b   1.000
_cell.length_c   1.000
_cell.angle_alpha   90.00
_cell.angle_beta   90.00
_cell.angle_gamma   90.00
#
_symmetry.space_group_name_H-M   'P 1'
#
loop_
_entity.id
_entity.type
_entity.pdbx_description
1 polymer ?
#
loop_
_entity_poly.entity_id
_entity_poly.type
_entity_poly.pdbx_seq_one_letter_code
_entity_poly.pdbx_strand_id
1 'polypeptide(L)'
;VCISFAYTSFKWNNNAKKNAAVYCVIIGLDSASKIKKQLFTERGKKEVDNITPYLTDGNCGIISKATSPISDFPNIIRGCMPYDGGNLIMDEVEMKQMLSEYPQVKCWIRELYSGADFIKGVKRYCLWISDEDYVEAMHLSPIANRINKTRDMRLNSSDEGARKLAEKPYQFREFNHCEDTTLVIPSTSSSNRKYIPMGYANNHMIVNNAMYMVNNADLWVFGVITSIMNMTWVNTIGGKLKMDYRYTNLCYNTFPFPSISDTKKSEIEEAATNVLLARENYPE
;
A
#
# COMPACT_ATOMS: atom_id res chain seq x y z
N VAL A 1 1.92 -35.18 2.02
CA VAL A 1 0.62 -34.59 1.72
C VAL A 1 0.78 -33.66 0.52
N CYS A 2 -0.12 -33.75 -0.47
CA CYS A 2 -0.16 -32.89 -1.64
C CYS A 2 -1.58 -32.35 -1.87
N ILE A 3 -1.71 -31.28 -2.63
CA ILE A 3 -3.00 -30.77 -3.09
C ILE A 3 -3.44 -31.67 -4.26
N SER A 4 -4.54 -32.39 -4.11
CA SER A 4 -5.09 -33.28 -5.15
C SER A 4 -6.04 -32.54 -6.09
N PHE A 5 -6.81 -31.61 -5.57
CA PHE A 5 -7.60 -30.66 -6.37
C PHE A 5 -7.73 -29.31 -5.64
N ALA A 6 -7.95 -28.26 -6.43
CA ALA A 6 -8.25 -26.96 -5.86
C ALA A 6 -9.22 -26.16 -6.74
N TYR A 7 -10.13 -25.44 -6.10
CA TYR A 7 -10.89 -24.34 -6.70
C TYR A 7 -10.21 -23.03 -6.31
N THR A 8 -9.82 -22.25 -7.29
CA THR A 8 -9.31 -20.88 -7.05
C THR A 8 -10.40 -20.00 -6.46
N SER A 9 -10.03 -18.81 -5.98
CA SER A 9 -10.97 -17.92 -5.30
C SER A 9 -12.24 -17.66 -6.10
N PHE A 10 -13.40 -17.89 -5.48
CA PHE A 10 -14.71 -17.63 -6.06
C PHE A 10 -15.63 -17.00 -5.03
N LYS A 11 -16.64 -16.27 -5.51
CA LYS A 11 -17.63 -15.64 -4.65
C LYS A 11 -18.61 -16.71 -4.15
N TRP A 12 -18.67 -16.87 -2.82
CA TRP A 12 -19.64 -17.75 -2.20
C TRP A 12 -21.03 -17.11 -2.24
N ASN A 13 -22.00 -17.82 -2.80
CA ASN A 13 -23.40 -17.43 -2.80
C ASN A 13 -24.21 -18.46 -1.97
N ASN A 14 -25.06 -17.96 -1.10
CA ASN A 14 -26.05 -18.77 -0.40
C ASN A 14 -27.46 -18.22 -0.67
N ASN A 15 -28.50 -18.96 -0.31
CA ASN A 15 -29.89 -18.58 -0.53
C ASN A 15 -30.43 -17.57 0.51
N ALA A 16 -29.57 -16.92 1.31
CA ALA A 16 -29.99 -15.95 2.30
C ALA A 16 -30.35 -14.59 1.67
N LYS A 17 -31.39 -13.92 2.20
CA LYS A 17 -31.86 -12.59 1.71
C LYS A 17 -30.82 -11.48 1.79
N LYS A 18 -29.75 -11.62 2.63
CA LYS A 18 -28.61 -10.71 2.72
C LYS A 18 -27.33 -11.51 2.58
N ASN A 19 -26.82 -11.66 1.37
CA ASN A 19 -25.55 -12.33 1.11
C ASN A 19 -24.38 -11.46 1.54
N ALA A 20 -23.59 -11.95 2.51
CA ALA A 20 -22.25 -11.43 2.71
C ALA A 20 -21.40 -11.79 1.48
N ALA A 21 -20.69 -10.80 0.92
CA ALA A 21 -19.76 -11.04 -0.19
C ALA A 21 -18.49 -11.71 0.35
N VAL A 22 -18.57 -13.02 0.57
CA VAL A 22 -17.43 -13.85 1.03
C VAL A 22 -16.81 -14.51 -0.19
N TYR A 23 -15.49 -14.51 -0.25
CA TYR A 23 -14.73 -15.24 -1.25
C TYR A 23 -14.06 -16.44 -0.60
N CYS A 24 -14.16 -17.60 -1.25
CA CYS A 24 -13.67 -18.87 -0.74
C CYS A 24 -12.74 -19.54 -1.75
N VAL A 25 -11.89 -20.43 -1.24
CA VAL A 25 -11.18 -21.45 -2.02
C VAL A 25 -11.58 -22.83 -1.47
N ILE A 26 -11.54 -23.87 -2.30
CA ILE A 26 -11.72 -25.25 -1.86
C ILE A 26 -10.46 -26.00 -2.20
N ILE A 27 -9.88 -26.69 -1.22
CA ILE A 27 -8.63 -27.41 -1.39
C ILE A 27 -8.83 -28.85 -0.89
N GLY A 28 -8.61 -29.81 -1.76
CA GLY A 28 -8.55 -31.24 -1.40
C GLY A 28 -7.10 -31.65 -1.18
N LEU A 29 -6.84 -32.29 -0.03
CA LEU A 29 -5.54 -32.80 0.34
C LEU A 29 -5.53 -34.33 0.23
N ASP A 30 -4.42 -34.89 -0.23
CA ASP A 30 -4.24 -36.33 -0.35
C ASP A 30 -2.80 -36.73 0.00
N SER A 31 -2.54 -38.03 0.13
CA SER A 31 -1.19 -38.56 0.15
C SER A 31 -0.51 -38.34 -1.20
N ALA A 32 0.83 -38.25 -1.19
CA ALA A 32 1.57 -38.03 -2.42
C ALA A 32 1.27 -39.15 -3.44
N SER A 33 0.70 -38.79 -4.58
CA SER A 33 0.37 -39.71 -5.68
C SER A 33 0.86 -39.17 -7.02
N LYS A 34 1.06 -40.07 -7.98
CA LYS A 34 1.43 -39.74 -9.37
C LYS A 34 0.20 -39.39 -10.24
N ILE A 35 -1.00 -39.38 -9.66
CA ILE A 35 -2.25 -39.08 -10.36
C ILE A 35 -2.29 -37.58 -10.72
N LYS A 36 -2.76 -37.28 -11.93
CA LYS A 36 -3.02 -35.90 -12.34
C LYS A 36 -3.97 -35.19 -11.38
N LYS A 37 -3.63 -33.97 -11.04
CA LYS A 37 -4.37 -33.11 -10.10
C LYS A 37 -5.36 -32.22 -10.87
N GLN A 38 -6.41 -31.77 -10.20
CA GLN A 38 -7.48 -31.02 -10.84
C GLN A 38 -7.50 -29.58 -10.32
N LEU A 39 -7.18 -28.61 -11.18
CA LEU A 39 -7.25 -27.19 -10.86
C LEU A 39 -8.49 -26.58 -11.54
N PHE A 40 -9.39 -26.04 -10.73
CA PHE A 40 -10.61 -25.37 -11.19
C PHE A 40 -10.41 -23.85 -11.07
N THR A 41 -10.56 -23.15 -12.17
CA THR A 41 -10.43 -21.69 -12.29
C THR A 41 -11.68 -21.11 -12.95
N GLU A 42 -11.82 -19.80 -13.01
CA GLU A 42 -12.89 -19.15 -13.79
C GLU A 42 -12.89 -19.55 -15.27
N ARG A 43 -11.73 -19.99 -15.81
CA ARG A 43 -11.58 -20.45 -17.19
C ARG A 43 -11.95 -21.93 -17.39
N GLY A 44 -12.35 -22.60 -16.31
CA GLY A 44 -12.71 -24.02 -16.33
C GLY A 44 -11.73 -24.93 -15.60
N LYS A 45 -11.91 -26.23 -15.78
CA LYS A 45 -11.09 -27.31 -15.21
C LYS A 45 -9.83 -27.53 -16.04
N LYS A 46 -8.67 -27.65 -15.37
CA LYS A 46 -7.38 -28.05 -15.96
C LYS A 46 -6.81 -29.23 -15.18
N GLU A 47 -6.29 -30.23 -15.90
CA GLU A 47 -5.46 -31.29 -15.31
C GLU A 47 -4.00 -30.87 -15.29
N VAL A 48 -3.35 -30.99 -14.14
CA VAL A 48 -1.98 -30.55 -13.92
C VAL A 48 -1.17 -31.61 -13.17
N ASP A 49 0.13 -31.56 -13.30
CA ASP A 49 1.02 -32.48 -12.58
C ASP A 49 1.14 -32.11 -11.10
N ASN A 50 1.11 -30.83 -10.81
CA ASN A 50 1.19 -30.33 -9.44
C ASN A 50 0.41 -29.05 -9.25
N ILE A 51 -0.17 -28.85 -8.05
CA ILE A 51 -0.82 -27.61 -7.62
C ILE A 51 0.03 -27.00 -6.52
N THR A 52 0.50 -25.78 -6.75
CA THR A 52 1.31 -25.03 -5.78
C THR A 52 0.47 -24.52 -4.61
N PRO A 53 1.04 -24.12 -3.47
CA PRO A 53 0.32 -23.45 -2.39
C PRO A 53 -0.39 -22.16 -2.80
N TYR A 54 -0.01 -21.57 -3.94
CA TYR A 54 -0.63 -20.39 -4.55
C TYR A 54 -1.81 -20.74 -5.46
N LEU A 55 -2.22 -22.01 -5.50
CA LEU A 55 -3.28 -22.54 -6.36
C LEU A 55 -3.01 -22.29 -7.86
N THR A 56 -1.78 -22.46 -8.25
CA THR A 56 -1.30 -22.38 -9.64
C THR A 56 -0.69 -23.70 -10.06
N ASP A 57 -0.66 -23.96 -11.37
CA ASP A 57 0.11 -25.04 -11.97
C ASP A 57 1.60 -24.72 -11.92
N GLY A 58 2.42 -25.64 -11.50
CA GLY A 58 3.88 -25.48 -11.51
C GLY A 58 4.61 -26.29 -10.42
N ASN A 59 5.93 -26.27 -10.49
CA ASN A 59 6.78 -26.84 -9.45
C ASN A 59 6.81 -25.94 -8.23
N CYS A 60 6.64 -26.54 -7.08
CA CYS A 60 6.38 -25.83 -5.85
C CYS A 60 7.63 -25.24 -5.21
N GLY A 61 7.79 -23.93 -5.31
CA GLY A 61 8.58 -23.17 -4.35
C GLY A 61 7.66 -22.47 -3.36
N ILE A 62 7.89 -22.60 -2.08
CA ILE A 62 7.26 -21.73 -1.07
C ILE A 62 8.11 -20.46 -0.98
N ILE A 63 7.51 -19.32 -1.24
CA ILE A 63 8.19 -18.03 -1.10
C ILE A 63 8.24 -17.67 0.38
N SER A 64 9.43 -17.68 0.95
CA SER A 64 9.66 -17.24 2.31
C SER A 64 9.66 -15.72 2.39
N LYS A 65 9.19 -15.17 3.51
CA LYS A 65 9.28 -13.73 3.76
C LYS A 65 10.73 -13.28 3.79
N ALA A 66 11.00 -12.16 3.11
CA ALA A 66 12.27 -11.46 3.19
C ALA A 66 12.07 -10.11 3.88
N THR A 67 13.02 -9.72 4.74
CA THR A 67 13.00 -8.44 5.47
C THR A 67 13.50 -7.28 4.62
N SER A 68 14.26 -7.59 3.56
CA SER A 68 14.77 -6.65 2.56
C SER A 68 14.59 -7.24 1.17
N PRO A 69 14.65 -6.44 0.10
CA PRO A 69 14.58 -6.92 -1.27
C PRO A 69 15.68 -7.95 -1.57
N ILE A 70 15.31 -9.04 -2.28
CA ILE A 70 16.26 -10.02 -2.81
C ILE A 70 16.91 -9.54 -4.11
N SER A 71 16.33 -8.52 -4.74
CA SER A 71 16.81 -7.85 -5.93
C SER A 71 17.48 -6.54 -5.56
N ASP A 72 18.18 -5.90 -6.50
CA ASP A 72 18.88 -4.63 -6.33
C ASP A 72 17.88 -3.44 -6.29
N PHE A 73 16.96 -3.49 -5.32
CA PHE A 73 15.96 -2.46 -5.08
C PHE A 73 16.19 -1.77 -3.73
N PRO A 74 15.86 -0.47 -3.60
CA PRO A 74 15.81 0.19 -2.29
C PRO A 74 14.80 -0.47 -1.36
N ASN A 75 14.96 -0.26 -0.05
CA ASN A 75 14.02 -0.80 0.94
C ASN A 75 12.63 -0.17 0.81
N ILE A 76 11.62 -1.00 0.98
CA ILE A 76 10.23 -0.57 1.07
C ILE A 76 9.83 -0.37 2.53
N ILE A 77 9.19 0.75 2.84
CA ILE A 77 8.63 1.05 4.16
C ILE A 77 7.14 1.34 4.05
N ARG A 78 6.43 1.25 5.15
CA ARG A 78 5.01 1.61 5.19
C ARG A 78 4.88 3.10 5.47
N GLY A 79 3.89 3.77 4.86
CA GLY A 79 3.57 5.16 5.16
C GLY A 79 3.09 5.36 6.60
N CYS A 80 2.94 6.61 7.00
CA CYS A 80 2.65 7.03 8.37
C CYS A 80 1.22 6.70 8.79
N MET A 81 1.04 6.10 9.96
CA MET A 81 -0.26 5.88 10.56
C MET A 81 -0.60 7.06 11.48
N PRO A 82 -1.67 7.80 11.25
CA PRO A 82 -2.00 8.96 12.07
C PRO A 82 -2.29 8.59 13.54
N TYR A 83 -3.14 7.59 13.79
CA TYR A 83 -3.64 7.20 15.11
C TYR A 83 -4.02 8.40 15.99
N ASP A 84 -4.84 9.26 15.44
CA ASP A 84 -5.18 10.60 15.96
C ASP A 84 -6.70 10.83 16.17
N GLY A 85 -7.52 9.82 15.85
CA GLY A 85 -8.98 9.96 15.84
C GLY A 85 -9.52 10.95 14.80
N GLY A 86 -8.70 11.28 13.78
CA GLY A 86 -9.02 12.26 12.74
C GLY A 86 -8.76 13.72 13.16
N ASN A 87 -8.18 13.95 14.34
CA ASN A 87 -7.99 15.31 14.85
C ASN A 87 -6.83 16.06 14.17
N LEU A 88 -5.80 15.35 13.69
CA LEU A 88 -4.66 15.97 13.00
C LEU A 88 -4.87 16.05 11.48
N ILE A 89 -5.95 15.45 10.95
CA ILE A 89 -6.28 15.42 9.53
C ILE A 89 -7.35 16.47 9.23
N MET A 90 -7.28 17.08 8.06
CA MET A 90 -8.21 18.11 7.58
C MET A 90 -8.58 17.84 6.13
N ASP A 91 -9.81 18.17 5.76
CA ASP A 91 -10.18 18.32 4.36
C ASP A 91 -9.73 19.68 3.80
N GLU A 92 -9.97 19.90 2.52
CA GLU A 92 -9.55 21.16 1.86
C GLU A 92 -10.29 22.38 2.38
N VAL A 93 -11.54 22.24 2.82
CA VAL A 93 -12.36 23.31 3.35
C VAL A 93 -11.84 23.73 4.73
N GLU A 94 -11.64 22.78 5.62
CA GLU A 94 -11.06 23.02 6.95
C GLU A 94 -9.66 23.65 6.86
N MET A 95 -8.83 23.15 5.93
CA MET A 95 -7.49 23.69 5.70
C MET A 95 -7.53 25.14 5.23
N LYS A 96 -8.37 25.48 4.25
CA LYS A 96 -8.52 26.85 3.75
C LYS A 96 -9.04 27.80 4.81
N GLN A 97 -10.02 27.36 5.62
CA GLN A 97 -10.53 28.15 6.74
C GLN A 97 -9.41 28.43 7.76
N MET A 98 -8.69 27.38 8.17
CA MET A 98 -7.59 27.52 9.13
C MET A 98 -6.50 28.47 8.63
N LEU A 99 -6.13 28.40 7.36
CA LEU A 99 -5.15 29.32 6.75
C LEU A 99 -5.66 30.76 6.67
N SER A 100 -6.96 30.98 6.45
CA SER A 100 -7.57 32.31 6.42
C SER A 100 -7.53 32.99 7.78
N GLU A 101 -7.82 32.22 8.84
CA GLU A 101 -7.88 32.74 10.22
C GLU A 101 -6.48 32.83 10.88
N TYR A 102 -5.60 31.87 10.52
CA TYR A 102 -4.26 31.70 11.11
C TYR A 102 -3.21 31.43 10.03
N PRO A 103 -2.80 32.42 9.24
CA PRO A 103 -1.87 32.22 8.09
C PRO A 103 -0.53 31.59 8.49
N GLN A 104 -0.06 31.79 9.72
CA GLN A 104 1.20 31.24 10.25
C GLN A 104 1.20 29.70 10.33
N VAL A 105 0.06 29.02 10.38
CA VAL A 105 0.00 27.56 10.45
C VAL A 105 0.44 26.88 9.16
N LYS A 106 0.64 27.65 8.09
CA LYS A 106 1.04 27.12 6.77
C LYS A 106 2.31 26.28 6.84
N CYS A 107 3.25 26.63 7.72
CA CYS A 107 4.51 25.87 7.89
C CYS A 107 4.28 24.45 8.41
N TRP A 108 3.19 24.19 9.14
CA TRP A 108 2.85 22.89 9.71
C TRP A 108 1.84 22.10 8.90
N ILE A 109 1.26 22.67 7.85
CA ILE A 109 0.30 21.95 7.01
C ILE A 109 1.05 21.23 5.88
N ARG A 110 0.78 19.94 5.74
CA ARG A 110 1.26 19.10 4.65
C ARG A 110 0.08 18.43 3.95
N GLU A 111 0.24 18.17 2.66
CA GLU A 111 -0.70 17.37 1.90
C GLU A 111 -0.59 15.90 2.33
N LEU A 112 -1.72 15.26 2.66
CA LEU A 112 -1.77 13.86 3.12
C LEU A 112 -2.27 12.97 1.99
N TYR A 113 -1.43 12.01 1.59
CA TYR A 113 -1.77 11.02 0.57
C TYR A 113 -2.15 9.68 1.18
N SER A 114 -3.39 9.25 0.99
CA SER A 114 -3.80 7.86 1.20
C SER A 114 -3.97 7.13 -0.13
N GLY A 115 -4.03 5.79 -0.07
CA GLY A 115 -4.22 5.01 -1.29
C GLY A 115 -5.51 5.34 -2.05
N ALA A 116 -6.61 5.63 -1.33
CA ALA A 116 -7.87 6.01 -1.96
C ALA A 116 -7.84 7.44 -2.52
N ASP A 117 -7.21 8.36 -1.81
CA ASP A 117 -7.09 9.76 -2.24
C ASP A 117 -6.18 9.87 -3.45
N PHE A 118 -5.04 9.17 -3.43
CA PHE A 118 -4.12 9.10 -4.57
C PHE A 118 -4.80 8.57 -5.84
N ILE A 119 -5.64 7.54 -5.70
CA ILE A 119 -6.35 6.95 -6.84
C ILE A 119 -7.49 7.83 -7.35
N LYS A 120 -8.11 8.64 -6.48
CA LYS A 120 -9.29 9.46 -6.79
C LYS A 120 -8.98 10.95 -6.97
N GLY A 121 -7.72 11.36 -6.85
CA GLY A 121 -7.32 12.77 -6.89
C GLY A 121 -7.89 13.61 -5.74
N VAL A 122 -8.36 13.00 -4.64
CA VAL A 122 -8.90 13.73 -3.48
C VAL A 122 -7.77 14.31 -2.66
N LYS A 123 -7.86 15.60 -2.34
CA LYS A 123 -6.87 16.28 -1.51
C LYS A 123 -7.28 16.27 -0.05
N ARG A 124 -6.39 15.77 0.80
CA ARG A 124 -6.46 15.91 2.26
C ARG A 124 -5.16 16.49 2.78
N TYR A 125 -5.24 17.03 3.98
CA TYR A 125 -4.12 17.72 4.63
C TYR A 125 -3.96 17.20 6.04
N CYS A 126 -2.76 17.38 6.61
CA CYS A 126 -2.52 17.06 8.01
C CYS A 126 -1.64 18.13 8.66
N LEU A 127 -1.73 18.19 9.97
CA LEU A 127 -0.76 18.88 10.80
C LEU A 127 0.48 17.99 10.92
N TRP A 128 1.62 18.55 10.56
CA TRP A 128 2.93 17.92 10.61
C TRP A 128 3.86 18.81 11.42
N ILE A 129 3.89 18.58 12.74
CA ILE A 129 4.55 19.44 13.72
C ILE A 129 5.78 18.70 14.24
N SER A 130 6.95 19.35 14.18
CA SER A 130 8.19 18.84 14.75
C SER A 130 8.24 18.99 16.27
N ASP A 131 9.24 18.39 16.91
CA ASP A 131 9.44 18.57 18.35
C ASP A 131 9.81 20.03 18.69
N GLU A 132 10.55 20.70 17.80
CA GLU A 132 10.94 22.10 17.94
C GLU A 132 9.75 23.05 17.83
N ASP A 133 8.82 22.76 16.92
CA ASP A 133 7.66 23.61 16.65
C ASP A 133 6.50 23.43 17.64
N TYR A 134 6.53 22.37 18.45
CA TYR A 134 5.42 21.99 19.34
C TYR A 134 4.97 23.11 20.25
N VAL A 135 5.92 23.81 20.89
CA VAL A 135 5.60 24.88 21.85
C VAL A 135 4.91 26.03 21.14
N GLU A 136 5.42 26.44 19.98
CA GLU A 136 4.81 27.51 19.18
C GLU A 136 3.42 27.13 18.68
N ALA A 137 3.26 25.91 18.18
CA ALA A 137 1.99 25.39 17.71
C ALA A 137 0.91 25.39 18.82
N MET A 138 1.29 25.08 20.05
CA MET A 138 0.39 25.08 21.22
C MET A 138 -0.12 26.47 21.62
N HIS A 139 0.54 27.55 21.21
CA HIS A 139 0.02 28.91 21.46
C HIS A 139 -1.19 29.24 20.56
N LEU A 140 -1.44 28.47 19.50
CA LEU A 140 -2.60 28.66 18.63
C LEU A 140 -3.76 27.78 19.09
N SER A 141 -4.81 28.40 19.61
CA SER A 141 -5.96 27.70 20.19
C SER A 141 -6.55 26.58 19.28
N PRO A 142 -6.75 26.77 17.97
CA PRO A 142 -7.30 25.71 17.12
C PRO A 142 -6.35 24.51 16.99
N ILE A 143 -5.03 24.74 16.95
CA ILE A 143 -4.03 23.68 16.90
C ILE A 143 -3.96 22.95 18.25
N ALA A 144 -3.86 23.71 19.37
CA ALA A 144 -3.86 23.15 20.72
C ALA A 144 -5.09 22.27 20.99
N ASN A 145 -6.27 22.68 20.52
CA ASN A 145 -7.49 21.90 20.67
C ASN A 145 -7.40 20.56 19.92
N ARG A 146 -6.92 20.54 18.69
CA ARG A 146 -6.73 19.31 17.90
C ARG A 146 -5.70 18.36 18.55
N ILE A 147 -4.58 18.90 19.03
CA ILE A 147 -3.54 18.14 19.74
C ILE A 147 -4.08 17.55 21.04
N ASN A 148 -4.80 18.33 21.84
CA ASN A 148 -5.39 17.86 23.10
C ASN A 148 -6.43 16.77 22.88
N LYS A 149 -7.31 16.89 21.87
CA LYS A 149 -8.25 15.82 21.49
C LYS A 149 -7.53 14.54 21.07
N THR A 150 -6.42 14.66 20.37
CA THR A 150 -5.58 13.49 20.02
C THR A 150 -4.97 12.85 21.26
N ARG A 151 -4.47 13.66 22.22
CA ARG A 151 -3.95 13.17 23.50
C ARG A 151 -5.03 12.41 24.27
N ASP A 152 -6.20 12.99 24.43
CA ASP A 152 -7.30 12.41 25.19
C ASP A 152 -7.75 11.08 24.55
N MET A 153 -7.87 11.04 23.25
CA MET A 153 -8.21 9.82 22.51
C MET A 153 -7.17 8.71 22.75
N ARG A 154 -5.87 9.03 22.71
CA ARG A 154 -4.79 8.08 22.95
C ARG A 154 -4.75 7.58 24.39
N LEU A 155 -4.93 8.47 25.39
CA LEU A 155 -4.99 8.12 26.80
C LEU A 155 -6.15 7.18 27.14
N ASN A 156 -7.29 7.34 26.47
CA ASN A 156 -8.47 6.51 26.64
C ASN A 156 -8.41 5.17 25.88
N SER A 157 -7.32 4.87 25.20
CA SER A 157 -7.14 3.59 24.49
C SER A 157 -6.91 2.42 25.45
N SER A 158 -7.50 1.28 25.16
CA SER A 158 -7.19 0.01 25.86
C SER A 158 -5.78 -0.52 25.54
N ASP A 159 -5.20 -0.11 24.42
CA ASP A 159 -3.84 -0.49 24.00
C ASP A 159 -2.79 0.37 24.69
N GLU A 160 -1.87 -0.27 25.43
CA GLU A 160 -0.77 0.41 26.11
C GLU A 160 0.16 1.15 25.13
N GLY A 161 0.45 0.57 23.97
CA GLY A 161 1.26 1.20 22.93
C GLY A 161 0.64 2.50 22.43
N ALA A 162 -0.69 2.52 22.29
CA ALA A 162 -1.42 3.73 21.93
C ALA A 162 -1.38 4.80 23.02
N ARG A 163 -1.49 4.40 24.30
CA ARG A 163 -1.38 5.36 25.43
C ARG A 163 0.00 6.02 25.49
N LYS A 164 1.07 5.30 25.19
CA LYS A 164 2.44 5.87 25.11
C LYS A 164 2.57 6.95 24.03
N LEU A 165 1.81 6.85 22.95
CA LEU A 165 1.79 7.89 21.90
C LEU A 165 1.18 9.22 22.37
N ALA A 166 0.50 9.25 23.52
CA ALA A 166 -0.03 10.48 24.11
C ALA A 166 1.04 11.45 24.64
N GLU A 167 2.30 10.99 24.76
CA GLU A 167 3.46 11.83 25.07
C GLU A 167 3.79 12.81 23.94
N LYS A 168 3.54 12.42 22.67
CA LYS A 168 3.71 13.26 21.48
C LYS A 168 2.40 13.32 20.67
N PRO A 169 1.35 13.98 21.19
CA PRO A 169 0.02 13.96 20.59
C PRO A 169 -0.08 14.77 19.30
N TYR A 170 0.92 15.56 18.96
CA TYR A 170 1.05 16.38 17.77
C TYR A 170 1.69 15.62 16.58
N GLN A 171 2.21 14.41 16.82
CA GLN A 171 2.84 13.57 15.79
C GLN A 171 1.97 12.36 15.44
N PHE A 172 2.11 11.87 14.21
CA PHE A 172 1.60 10.58 13.81
C PHE A 172 2.36 9.46 14.56
N ARG A 173 1.78 8.25 14.58
CA ARG A 173 2.42 7.09 15.23
C ARG A 173 3.79 6.78 14.62
N GLU A 174 3.87 6.73 13.29
CA GLU A 174 5.13 6.70 12.57
C GLU A 174 5.38 8.07 11.94
N PHE A 175 6.59 8.56 12.11
CA PHE A 175 7.04 9.84 11.56
C PHE A 175 8.00 9.59 10.39
N ASN A 176 7.53 8.81 9.40
CA ASN A 176 8.28 8.48 8.20
C ASN A 176 8.08 9.58 7.16
N HIS A 177 9.11 10.36 6.93
CA HIS A 177 9.12 11.41 5.90
C HIS A 177 10.35 11.23 5.01
N CYS A 178 10.22 11.62 3.75
CA CYS A 178 11.32 11.64 2.79
C CYS A 178 11.58 13.09 2.40
N GLU A 179 12.81 13.54 2.58
CA GLU A 179 13.25 14.90 2.21
C GLU A 179 13.27 15.14 0.70
N ASP A 180 13.34 14.06 -0.08
CA ASP A 180 13.34 14.09 -1.54
C ASP A 180 12.03 13.56 -2.12
N THR A 181 12.12 12.79 -3.19
CA THR A 181 10.99 12.10 -3.80
C THR A 181 10.87 10.67 -3.28
N THR A 182 9.65 10.20 -3.11
CA THR A 182 9.39 8.81 -2.76
C THR A 182 8.42 8.18 -3.75
N LEU A 183 8.74 6.97 -4.19
CA LEU A 183 7.83 6.16 -4.97
C LEU A 183 6.74 5.60 -4.04
N VAL A 184 5.47 5.84 -4.39
CA VAL A 184 4.32 5.46 -3.58
C VAL A 184 3.54 4.33 -4.23
N ILE A 185 3.18 3.34 -3.41
CA ILE A 185 2.53 2.11 -3.86
C ILE A 185 1.29 1.88 -3.00
N PRO A 186 0.07 1.97 -3.54
CA PRO A 186 -1.14 1.63 -2.80
C PRO A 186 -1.12 0.19 -2.30
N SER A 187 -1.40 -0.03 -1.02
CA SER A 187 -1.45 -1.38 -0.44
C SER A 187 -2.62 -2.21 -0.96
N THR A 188 -3.63 -1.57 -1.53
CA THR A 188 -4.80 -2.23 -2.13
C THR A 188 -5.18 -1.54 -3.44
N SER A 189 -5.46 -2.32 -4.47
CA SER A 189 -5.92 -1.82 -5.77
C SER A 189 -7.01 -2.73 -6.32
N SER A 190 -8.01 -2.13 -6.98
CA SER A 190 -9.12 -2.87 -7.57
C SER A 190 -8.64 -3.91 -8.60
N SER A 191 -9.24 -5.10 -8.55
CA SER A 191 -9.04 -6.16 -9.55
C SER A 191 -9.46 -5.77 -10.97
N ASN A 192 -10.26 -4.73 -11.12
CA ASN A 192 -10.65 -4.19 -12.43
C ASN A 192 -9.51 -3.41 -13.11
N ARG A 193 -8.45 -3.05 -12.37
CA ARG A 193 -7.27 -2.40 -12.95
C ARG A 193 -6.29 -3.43 -13.46
N LYS A 194 -5.78 -3.19 -14.67
CA LYS A 194 -4.74 -4.02 -15.27
C LYS A 194 -3.40 -3.90 -14.51
N TYR A 195 -3.14 -2.71 -13.94
CA TYR A 195 -1.93 -2.39 -13.18
C TYR A 195 -2.30 -1.71 -11.86
N ILE A 196 -1.48 -1.92 -10.83
CA ILE A 196 -1.57 -1.16 -9.59
C ILE A 196 -1.09 0.26 -9.89
N PRO A 197 -1.88 1.31 -9.60
CA PRO A 197 -1.46 2.69 -9.81
C PRO A 197 -0.35 3.03 -8.81
N MET A 198 0.83 3.30 -9.31
CA MET A 198 2.00 3.74 -8.54
C MET A 198 2.45 5.09 -9.09
N GLY A 199 3.10 5.90 -8.28
CA GLY A 199 3.58 7.22 -8.69
C GLY A 199 4.57 7.78 -7.70
N TYR A 200 4.93 9.04 -7.83
CA TYR A 200 5.85 9.71 -6.95
C TYR A 200 5.15 10.75 -6.08
N ALA A 201 5.56 10.84 -4.83
CA ALA A 201 5.24 11.92 -3.92
C ALA A 201 6.50 12.76 -3.67
N ASN A 202 6.33 14.07 -3.55
CA ASN A 202 7.42 14.98 -3.21
C ASN A 202 7.54 15.18 -1.69
N ASN A 203 8.53 15.95 -1.25
CA ASN A 203 8.82 16.23 0.14
C ASN A 203 7.76 17.06 0.90
N HIS A 204 6.76 17.62 0.21
CA HIS A 204 5.64 18.31 0.84
C HIS A 204 4.45 17.38 1.16
N MET A 205 4.55 16.12 0.75
CA MET A 205 3.49 15.13 0.88
C MET A 205 3.80 14.13 1.99
N ILE A 206 2.85 13.91 2.87
CA ILE A 206 2.89 12.86 3.88
C ILE A 206 2.12 11.65 3.38
N VAL A 207 2.79 10.52 3.27
CA VAL A 207 2.20 9.28 2.77
C VAL A 207 1.57 8.51 3.93
N ASN A 208 0.27 8.21 3.82
CA ASN A 208 -0.49 7.48 4.82
C ASN A 208 -0.16 5.97 4.79
N ASN A 209 -0.39 5.29 5.91
CA ASN A 209 -0.17 3.85 6.08
C ASN A 209 -1.03 2.92 5.19
N ALA A 210 -1.97 3.44 4.42
CA ALA A 210 -2.64 2.70 3.33
C ALA A 210 -1.75 2.54 2.08
N MET A 211 -0.55 3.13 2.09
CA MET A 211 0.44 3.04 1.02
C MET A 211 1.79 2.55 1.55
N TYR A 212 2.61 2.08 0.63
CA TYR A 212 4.03 1.84 0.85
C TYR A 212 4.85 2.92 0.17
N MET A 213 6.07 3.11 0.65
CA MET A 213 7.04 4.09 0.20
C MET A 213 8.35 3.40 -0.15
N VAL A 214 8.96 3.82 -1.24
CA VAL A 214 10.35 3.48 -1.59
C VAL A 214 11.08 4.80 -1.82
N ASN A 215 11.83 5.22 -0.81
CA ASN A 215 12.52 6.50 -0.83
C ASN A 215 13.67 6.46 -1.82
N ASN A 216 13.85 7.56 -2.56
CA ASN A 216 14.93 7.76 -3.54
C ASN A 216 15.01 6.62 -4.57
N ALA A 217 13.83 6.09 -4.96
CA ALA A 217 13.76 5.05 -5.97
C ALA A 217 14.03 5.65 -7.36
N ASP A 218 15.03 5.10 -8.04
CA ASP A 218 15.32 5.42 -9.42
C ASP A 218 14.12 5.07 -10.34
N LEU A 219 14.04 5.76 -11.46
CA LEU A 219 12.93 5.59 -12.39
C LEU A 219 12.86 4.19 -13.01
N TRP A 220 14.01 3.50 -13.15
CA TRP A 220 14.03 2.11 -13.61
C TRP A 220 13.32 1.17 -12.61
N VAL A 221 13.43 1.42 -11.31
CA VAL A 221 12.70 0.65 -10.28
C VAL A 221 11.19 0.79 -10.49
N PHE A 222 10.71 2.04 -10.67
CA PHE A 222 9.31 2.29 -11.01
C PHE A 222 8.89 1.54 -12.28
N GLY A 223 9.71 1.59 -13.35
CA GLY A 223 9.43 0.87 -14.59
C GLY A 223 9.26 -0.63 -14.38
N VAL A 224 10.14 -1.23 -13.58
CA VAL A 224 10.09 -2.67 -13.28
C VAL A 224 8.87 -3.04 -12.45
N ILE A 225 8.59 -2.34 -11.35
CA ILE A 225 7.50 -2.72 -10.45
C ILE A 225 6.10 -2.34 -10.99
N THR A 226 6.03 -1.49 -12.01
CA THR A 226 4.78 -1.22 -12.74
C THR A 226 4.58 -2.14 -13.95
N SER A 227 5.51 -3.07 -14.21
CA SER A 227 5.46 -3.98 -15.35
C SER A 227 4.43 -5.10 -15.18
N ILE A 228 4.07 -5.74 -16.33
CA ILE A 228 3.21 -6.93 -16.31
C ILE A 228 3.87 -8.11 -15.58
N MET A 229 5.19 -8.18 -15.55
CA MET A 229 5.93 -9.21 -14.84
C MET A 229 5.73 -9.08 -13.33
N ASN A 230 5.85 -7.88 -12.77
CA ASN A 230 5.57 -7.64 -11.36
C ASN A 230 4.08 -7.86 -11.04
N MET A 231 3.16 -7.44 -11.92
CA MET A 231 1.73 -7.73 -11.74
C MET A 231 1.43 -9.23 -11.68
N THR A 232 2.11 -10.04 -12.51
CA THR A 232 1.98 -11.50 -12.48
C THR A 232 2.48 -12.06 -11.15
N TRP A 233 3.60 -11.55 -10.64
CA TRP A 233 4.14 -11.90 -9.34
C TRP A 233 3.17 -11.56 -8.21
N VAL A 234 2.70 -10.31 -8.16
CA VAL A 234 1.74 -9.84 -7.16
C VAL A 234 0.44 -10.66 -7.20
N ASN A 235 -0.05 -10.99 -8.38
CA ASN A 235 -1.26 -11.80 -8.53
C ASN A 235 -1.07 -13.25 -8.05
N THR A 236 0.14 -13.77 -8.12
CA THR A 236 0.47 -15.15 -7.72
C THR A 236 0.72 -15.26 -6.22
N ILE A 237 1.59 -14.41 -5.65
CA ILE A 237 2.02 -14.52 -4.25
C ILE A 237 1.35 -13.53 -3.31
N GLY A 238 0.81 -12.44 -3.84
CA GLY A 238 0.11 -11.42 -3.05
C GLY A 238 -1.23 -11.95 -2.55
N GLY A 239 -1.58 -11.57 -1.32
CA GLY A 239 -2.93 -11.80 -0.81
C GLY A 239 -3.97 -11.00 -1.60
N LYS A 240 -5.23 -11.38 -1.43
CA LYS A 240 -6.36 -10.61 -1.98
C LYS A 240 -7.26 -10.13 -0.85
N LEU A 241 -7.80 -8.93 -1.01
CA LEU A 241 -8.88 -8.44 -0.16
C LEU A 241 -10.18 -8.54 -0.99
N LYS A 242 -10.98 -9.60 -0.74
CA LYS A 242 -12.02 -10.05 -1.67
C LYS A 242 -11.39 -10.45 -3.01
N MET A 243 -11.56 -9.64 -4.07
CA MET A 243 -10.89 -9.84 -5.37
C MET A 243 -9.77 -8.84 -5.63
N ASP A 244 -9.68 -7.78 -4.83
CA ASP A 244 -8.73 -6.69 -5.03
C ASP A 244 -7.28 -7.13 -4.72
N TYR A 245 -6.34 -6.59 -5.49
CA TYR A 245 -4.91 -6.83 -5.27
C TYR A 245 -4.48 -6.25 -3.94
N ARG A 246 -3.68 -7.01 -3.21
CA ARG A 246 -3.03 -6.57 -1.99
C ARG A 246 -1.52 -6.58 -2.15
N TYR A 247 -0.96 -5.40 -2.37
CA TYR A 247 0.48 -5.22 -2.41
C TYR A 247 1.06 -5.19 -0.98
N THR A 248 2.15 -5.90 -0.75
CA THR A 248 2.78 -6.00 0.57
C THR A 248 4.30 -6.07 0.42
N ASN A 249 5.02 -5.93 1.55
CA ASN A 249 6.47 -6.17 1.59
C ASN A 249 6.85 -7.54 1.01
N LEU A 250 5.99 -8.56 1.19
CA LEU A 250 6.23 -9.87 0.58
C LEU A 250 6.33 -9.75 -0.94
N CYS A 251 5.39 -9.03 -1.58
CA CYS A 251 5.40 -8.87 -3.04
C CYS A 251 6.66 -8.15 -3.53
N TYR A 252 7.05 -7.09 -2.84
CA TYR A 252 8.20 -6.27 -3.22
C TYR A 252 9.53 -6.96 -2.93
N ASN A 253 9.72 -7.40 -1.68
CA ASN A 253 11.00 -7.93 -1.21
C ASN A 253 11.37 -9.27 -1.84
N THR A 254 10.39 -10.05 -2.28
CA THR A 254 10.63 -11.36 -2.88
C THR A 254 10.51 -11.38 -4.39
N PHE A 255 10.34 -10.22 -5.03
CA PHE A 255 10.28 -10.15 -6.49
C PHE A 255 11.65 -10.46 -7.10
N PRO A 256 11.79 -11.56 -7.89
CA PRO A 256 13.08 -11.99 -8.39
C PRO A 256 13.41 -11.24 -9.69
N PHE A 257 14.01 -10.07 -9.57
CA PHE A 257 14.50 -9.32 -10.72
C PHE A 257 16.02 -9.45 -10.82
N PRO A 258 16.57 -9.83 -11.98
CA PRO A 258 18.00 -10.02 -12.15
C PRO A 258 18.74 -8.69 -12.15
N SER A 259 20.02 -8.71 -11.80
CA SER A 259 20.90 -7.57 -12.03
C SER A 259 21.00 -7.27 -13.52
N ILE A 260 20.90 -6.01 -13.89
CA ILE A 260 20.89 -5.53 -15.27
C ILE A 260 22.00 -4.49 -15.48
N SER A 261 22.44 -4.34 -16.73
CA SER A 261 23.41 -3.33 -17.12
C SER A 261 22.82 -1.91 -17.05
N ASP A 262 23.67 -0.91 -16.96
CA ASP A 262 23.25 0.51 -16.98
C ASP A 262 22.51 0.87 -18.27
N THR A 263 22.89 0.30 -19.40
CA THR A 263 22.16 0.43 -20.67
C THR A 263 20.71 -0.06 -20.53
N LYS A 264 20.50 -1.21 -19.89
CA LYS A 264 19.14 -1.74 -19.65
C LYS A 264 18.36 -0.89 -18.65
N LYS A 265 19.02 -0.35 -17.63
CA LYS A 265 18.37 0.62 -16.72
C LYS A 265 17.87 1.83 -17.51
N SER A 266 18.72 2.42 -18.36
CA SER A 266 18.33 3.58 -19.18
C SER A 266 17.17 3.29 -20.14
N GLU A 267 17.14 2.12 -20.77
CA GLU A 267 16.00 1.71 -21.62
C GLU A 267 14.69 1.60 -20.83
N ILE A 268 14.77 1.08 -19.59
CA ILE A 268 13.60 0.98 -18.70
C ILE A 268 13.15 2.37 -18.22
N GLU A 269 14.09 3.26 -17.92
CA GLU A 269 13.81 4.64 -17.52
C GLU A 269 13.13 5.44 -18.64
N GLU A 270 13.55 5.27 -19.88
CA GLU A 270 12.88 5.87 -21.03
C GLU A 270 11.42 5.38 -21.14
N ALA A 271 11.21 4.05 -21.04
CA ALA A 271 9.86 3.48 -21.06
C ALA A 271 9.01 3.97 -19.87
N ALA A 272 9.60 4.07 -18.69
CA ALA A 272 8.94 4.57 -17.47
C ALA A 272 8.56 6.05 -17.59
N THR A 273 9.45 6.88 -18.16
CA THR A 273 9.18 8.29 -18.48
C THR A 273 7.99 8.42 -19.42
N ASN A 274 7.95 7.60 -20.49
CA ASN A 274 6.84 7.61 -21.43
C ASN A 274 5.50 7.25 -20.77
N VAL A 275 5.50 6.34 -19.78
CA VAL A 275 4.31 6.02 -18.98
C VAL A 275 3.86 7.22 -18.16
N LEU A 276 4.78 7.93 -17.51
CA LEU A 276 4.45 9.11 -16.69
C LEU A 276 3.93 10.25 -17.57
N LEU A 277 4.59 10.56 -18.68
CA LEU A 277 4.14 11.56 -19.65
C LEU A 277 2.76 11.23 -20.24
N ALA A 278 2.50 9.96 -20.54
CA ALA A 278 1.19 9.55 -21.01
C ALA A 278 0.08 9.80 -19.98
N ARG A 279 0.37 9.66 -18.67
CA ARG A 279 -0.59 9.95 -17.59
C ARG A 279 -0.92 11.44 -17.49
N GLU A 280 0.02 12.34 -17.80
CA GLU A 280 -0.23 13.79 -17.79
C GLU A 280 -1.30 14.21 -18.82
N ASN A 281 -1.45 13.43 -19.89
CA ASN A 281 -2.50 13.68 -20.90
C ASN A 281 -3.91 13.26 -20.42
N TYR A 282 -4.01 12.56 -19.30
CA TYR A 282 -5.28 12.09 -18.72
C TYR A 282 -5.30 12.43 -17.22
N PRO A 283 -5.27 13.74 -16.87
CA PRO A 283 -5.44 14.15 -15.48
C PRO A 283 -6.83 13.75 -15.00
N GLU A 284 -6.91 13.00 -13.88
CA GLU A 284 -8.18 12.67 -13.23
C GLU A 284 -8.73 13.87 -12.44
#